data_6e55adc7b9e972804c610d0dce55c186
#
_entry.id   6e55adc7b9e972804c610d0dce55c186
#
_cell.length_a   1.000
_cell.length_b   1.000
_cell.length_c   1.000
_cell.angle_alpha   90.00
_cell.angle_beta   90.00
_cell.angle_gamma   90.00
#
_symmetry.space_group_name_H-M   'P 1'
#
loop_
_entity.id
_entity.type
_entity.pdbx_description
1 polymer ?
#
loop_
_entity_poly.entity_id
_entity_poly.type
_entity_poly.pdbx_seq_one_letter_code
_entity_poly.pdbx_strand_id
1 'polypeptide(L)'
;MKFFTRGESQIFTQPLLKIDLNNLIDNYKTLCKIIAPATPAAVVKDDAYGLGAFEVAKALYERADCRNFWVAHALEGARIAEAVPEADIYVLQGIGADSYDLFEEYHLIPVIGSPAMFAFWKQKPIDGIKPVIQVETGLNRLGFRPDELKKLGKKDLQTFGMVLSHLACADEKDHFMNAHQLENFKAIRAKYFPDLPATLSASDGAFLGNDFCCDMVRLGAAMYGINTAPYRLNQMKNVITVEAPVLQIADLPKGEFVGYSATYRAAQNRKIAIVSIGYGDGMPRSLSNVGKVFFKKKDKMCEARIIGRVSMDNIICDVTDVPDLQTGDFGALIFDEYTLDDIARDAGTISYEIVSRLGKNTRFDRKYLLK
;
A
#
# COMPACT_ATOMS: atom_id res chain seq x y z
N MET A 1 14.86 -17.91 -8.33
CA MET A 1 13.44 -17.98 -8.73
C MET A 1 13.18 -19.39 -9.29
N LYS A 2 12.48 -20.27 -8.56
CA LYS A 2 12.12 -21.59 -9.11
C LYS A 2 10.80 -21.42 -9.85
N PHE A 3 10.87 -21.37 -11.18
CA PHE A 3 9.70 -21.60 -12.02
C PHE A 3 9.28 -23.06 -11.90
N PHE A 4 7.99 -23.34 -11.79
CA PHE A 4 7.49 -24.70 -11.76
C PHE A 4 8.00 -25.47 -12.98
N THR A 5 8.78 -26.53 -12.74
CA THR A 5 9.21 -27.45 -13.78
C THR A 5 8.14 -28.52 -13.99
N ARG A 6 7.86 -28.83 -15.23
CA ARG A 6 6.90 -29.84 -15.68
C ARG A 6 7.09 -31.18 -14.97
N GLY A 7 6.04 -31.60 -14.28
CA GLY A 7 5.76 -32.99 -13.96
C GLY A 7 4.25 -33.15 -14.02
N GLU A 8 3.77 -34.02 -14.91
CA GLU A 8 2.38 -34.44 -15.13
C GLU A 8 1.34 -33.29 -15.23
N SER A 9 0.45 -33.32 -16.21
CA SER A 9 -0.52 -32.27 -16.61
C SER A 9 -1.43 -31.76 -15.49
N GLN A 10 -0.85 -30.99 -14.55
CA GLN A 10 -1.62 -30.23 -13.56
C GLN A 10 -2.04 -28.91 -14.19
N ILE A 11 -3.35 -28.75 -14.41
CA ILE A 11 -3.92 -27.47 -14.83
C ILE A 11 -4.17 -26.63 -13.58
N PHE A 12 -3.48 -25.49 -13.46
CA PHE A 12 -3.75 -24.50 -12.42
C PHE A 12 -4.80 -23.52 -12.94
N THR A 13 -5.70 -23.08 -12.05
CA THR A 13 -6.77 -22.12 -12.40
C THR A 13 -6.74 -20.88 -11.53
N GLN A 14 -5.99 -20.90 -10.42
CA GLN A 14 -5.91 -19.76 -9.49
C GLN A 14 -4.71 -18.87 -9.80
N PRO A 15 -4.87 -17.54 -9.75
CA PRO A 15 -3.76 -16.62 -9.81
C PRO A 15 -2.92 -16.70 -8.55
N LEU A 16 -1.64 -16.37 -8.67
CA LEU A 16 -0.63 -16.45 -7.62
C LEU A 16 -0.18 -15.04 -7.24
N LEU A 17 -0.21 -14.73 -5.94
CA LEU A 17 0.37 -13.53 -5.33
C LEU A 17 1.54 -13.94 -4.44
N LYS A 18 2.76 -13.61 -4.87
CA LYS A 18 3.98 -13.79 -4.06
C LYS A 18 4.32 -12.47 -3.38
N ILE A 19 4.59 -12.53 -2.09
CA ILE A 19 4.94 -11.38 -1.25
C ILE A 19 6.33 -11.64 -0.68
N ASP A 20 7.32 -10.85 -1.11
CA ASP A 20 8.71 -10.98 -0.65
C ASP A 20 8.95 -10.13 0.60
N LEU A 21 8.82 -10.77 1.75
CA LEU A 21 9.07 -10.14 3.05
C LEU A 21 10.54 -9.78 3.27
N ASN A 22 11.50 -10.45 2.58
CA ASN A 22 12.91 -10.04 2.66
C ASN A 22 13.11 -8.68 1.98
N ASN A 23 12.55 -8.49 0.79
CA ASN A 23 12.60 -7.22 0.09
C ASN A 23 11.89 -6.10 0.88
N LEU A 24 10.74 -6.42 1.50
CA LEU A 24 10.02 -5.50 2.38
C LEU A 24 10.87 -5.05 3.58
N ILE A 25 11.53 -6.00 4.26
CA ILE A 25 12.44 -5.72 5.37
C ILE A 25 13.63 -4.87 4.91
N ASP A 26 14.22 -5.18 3.76
CA ASP A 26 15.33 -4.43 3.20
C ASP A 26 14.92 -2.99 2.84
N ASN A 27 13.73 -2.81 2.27
CA ASN A 27 13.15 -1.49 1.99
C ASN A 27 12.95 -0.70 3.28
N TYR A 28 12.34 -1.31 4.30
CA TYR A 28 12.16 -0.68 5.60
C TYR A 28 13.50 -0.24 6.21
N LYS A 29 14.51 -1.12 6.24
CA LYS A 29 15.86 -0.81 6.75
C LYS A 29 16.54 0.30 5.94
N THR A 30 16.31 0.36 4.63
CA THR A 30 16.82 1.43 3.77
C THR A 30 16.17 2.77 4.14
N LEU A 31 14.84 2.77 4.33
CA LEU A 31 14.10 3.95 4.76
C LEU A 31 14.52 4.42 6.15
N CYS A 32 14.78 3.51 7.10
CA CYS A 32 15.32 3.86 8.42
C CYS A 32 16.62 4.65 8.33
N LYS A 33 17.52 4.28 7.41
CA LYS A 33 18.77 5.03 7.18
C LYS A 33 18.52 6.41 6.59
N ILE A 34 17.55 6.54 5.69
CA ILE A 34 17.22 7.82 5.03
C ILE A 34 16.66 8.83 6.04
N ILE A 35 15.82 8.37 6.99
CA ILE A 35 15.14 9.27 7.92
C ILE A 35 15.92 9.51 9.23
N ALA A 36 17.07 8.85 9.41
CA ALA A 36 17.84 9.00 10.65
C ALA A 36 18.17 10.48 10.92
N PRO A 37 18.04 10.96 12.19
CA PRO A 37 17.83 10.20 13.42
C PRO A 37 16.36 10.00 13.83
N ALA A 38 15.38 10.33 12.98
CA ALA A 38 13.95 10.16 13.32
C ALA A 38 13.58 8.67 13.56
N THR A 39 12.63 8.44 14.44
CA THR A 39 12.12 7.11 14.74
C THR A 39 11.31 6.56 13.57
N PRO A 40 11.62 5.37 13.05
CA PRO A 40 10.80 4.75 12.02
C PRO A 40 9.54 4.12 12.62
N ALA A 41 8.43 4.25 11.90
CA ALA A 41 7.18 3.58 12.23
C ALA A 41 6.56 2.97 10.98
N ALA A 42 6.09 1.72 11.04
CA ALA A 42 5.52 1.03 9.90
C ALA A 42 4.02 1.28 9.78
N VAL A 43 3.54 1.65 8.59
CA VAL A 43 2.12 1.79 8.29
C VAL A 43 1.61 0.51 7.66
N VAL A 44 0.82 -0.24 8.42
CA VAL A 44 0.28 -1.56 8.04
C VAL A 44 -1.24 -1.58 7.93
N LYS A 45 -1.85 -0.39 7.79
CA LYS A 45 -3.29 -0.24 7.57
C LYS A 45 -3.77 -0.92 6.30
N ASP A 46 -5.08 -1.16 6.22
CA ASP A 46 -5.73 -1.78 5.07
C ASP A 46 -5.15 -3.16 4.76
N ASP A 47 -4.94 -3.97 5.82
CA ASP A 47 -4.29 -5.28 5.78
C ASP A 47 -2.87 -5.21 5.17
N ALA A 48 -2.05 -4.26 5.63
CA ALA A 48 -0.74 -3.94 5.05
C ALA A 48 -0.82 -3.64 3.54
N TYR A 49 -1.72 -2.74 3.16
CA TYR A 49 -2.07 -2.44 1.77
C TYR A 49 -2.54 -3.70 1.00
N GLY A 50 -3.21 -4.61 1.72
CA GLY A 50 -3.71 -5.86 1.20
C GLY A 50 -2.70 -7.01 1.20
N LEU A 51 -1.50 -6.82 1.72
CA LEU A 51 -0.43 -7.83 1.66
C LEU A 51 -0.35 -8.73 2.91
N GLY A 52 -1.30 -8.60 3.84
CA GLY A 52 -1.34 -9.38 5.08
C GLY A 52 -0.66 -8.67 6.24
N ALA A 53 -1.46 -7.92 7.01
CA ALA A 53 -0.93 -7.08 8.09
C ALA A 53 -0.25 -7.89 9.19
N PHE A 54 -0.75 -9.08 9.50
CA PHE A 54 -0.18 -9.96 10.53
C PHE A 54 1.23 -10.41 10.13
N GLU A 55 1.41 -10.96 8.93
CA GLU A 55 2.68 -11.46 8.42
C GLU A 55 3.71 -10.33 8.24
N VAL A 56 3.27 -9.19 7.72
CA VAL A 56 4.12 -8.02 7.51
C VAL A 56 4.57 -7.43 8.85
N ALA A 57 3.64 -7.21 9.80
CA ALA A 57 3.96 -6.66 11.11
C ALA A 57 4.91 -7.59 11.88
N LYS A 58 4.63 -8.90 11.89
CA LYS A 58 5.48 -9.92 12.50
C LYS A 58 6.90 -9.90 11.92
N ALA A 59 7.03 -9.89 10.60
CA ALA A 59 8.34 -9.88 9.95
C ALA A 59 9.15 -8.61 10.28
N LEU A 60 8.50 -7.44 10.29
CA LEU A 60 9.14 -6.17 10.66
C LEU A 60 9.51 -6.13 12.15
N TYR A 61 8.66 -6.63 13.03
CA TYR A 61 8.91 -6.70 14.46
C TYR A 61 10.11 -7.61 14.77
N GLU A 62 10.11 -8.85 14.23
CA GLU A 62 11.13 -9.86 14.52
C GLU A 62 12.48 -9.63 13.80
N ARG A 63 12.46 -9.05 12.58
CA ARG A 63 13.64 -8.99 11.71
C ARG A 63 14.18 -7.60 11.44
N ALA A 64 13.42 -6.56 11.78
CA ALA A 64 13.79 -5.17 11.55
C ALA A 64 13.66 -4.28 12.78
N ASP A 65 13.39 -4.85 13.95
CA ASP A 65 13.24 -4.15 15.23
C ASP A 65 12.22 -3.00 15.18
N CYS A 66 11.17 -3.16 14.37
CA CYS A 66 10.08 -2.19 14.31
C CYS A 66 9.24 -2.27 15.59
N ARG A 67 9.07 -1.15 16.29
CA ARG A 67 8.30 -1.07 17.54
C ARG A 67 7.12 -0.10 17.47
N ASN A 68 6.90 0.53 16.31
CA ASN A 68 5.81 1.47 16.11
C ASN A 68 5.03 1.10 14.86
N PHE A 69 3.73 0.83 15.01
CA PHE A 69 2.85 0.44 13.91
C PHE A 69 1.66 1.37 13.79
N TRP A 70 1.27 1.71 12.58
CA TRP A 70 0.14 2.57 12.28
C TRP A 70 -0.90 1.82 11.46
N VAL A 71 -2.13 1.82 11.95
CA VAL A 71 -3.30 1.21 11.31
C VAL A 71 -4.39 2.27 11.08
N ALA A 72 -5.41 1.95 10.28
CA ALA A 72 -6.54 2.87 10.08
C ALA A 72 -7.57 2.72 11.20
N HIS A 73 -7.99 1.51 11.52
CA HIS A 73 -9.06 1.21 12.46
C HIS A 73 -8.60 0.33 13.61
N ALA A 74 -9.30 0.40 14.77
CA ALA A 74 -8.96 -0.37 15.97
C ALA A 74 -8.95 -1.89 15.70
N LEU A 75 -9.87 -2.41 14.90
CA LEU A 75 -9.90 -3.83 14.52
C LEU A 75 -8.63 -4.29 13.79
N GLU A 76 -8.02 -3.44 12.98
CA GLU A 76 -6.73 -3.75 12.35
C GLU A 76 -5.61 -3.83 13.39
N GLY A 77 -5.63 -2.91 14.37
CA GLY A 77 -4.69 -2.91 15.50
C GLY A 77 -4.80 -4.18 16.34
N ALA A 78 -6.02 -4.56 16.71
CA ALA A 78 -6.29 -5.78 17.46
C ALA A 78 -5.77 -7.04 16.72
N ARG A 79 -5.93 -7.11 15.38
CA ARG A 79 -5.47 -8.24 14.58
C ARG A 79 -3.95 -8.41 14.54
N ILE A 80 -3.18 -7.33 14.65
CA ILE A 80 -1.72 -7.41 14.65
C ILE A 80 -1.12 -7.46 16.04
N ALA A 81 -1.87 -7.15 17.11
CA ALA A 81 -1.36 -7.03 18.48
C ALA A 81 -0.60 -8.30 18.93
N GLU A 82 -1.12 -9.48 18.62
CA GLU A 82 -0.46 -10.74 18.96
C GLU A 82 0.88 -10.93 18.21
N ALA A 83 1.03 -10.36 17.04
CA ALA A 83 2.26 -10.45 16.24
C ALA A 83 3.35 -9.49 16.71
N VAL A 84 2.98 -8.44 17.49
CA VAL A 84 3.86 -7.35 17.90
C VAL A 84 3.65 -6.96 19.39
N PRO A 85 3.81 -7.89 20.35
CA PRO A 85 3.30 -7.78 21.71
C PRO A 85 3.82 -6.59 22.53
N GLU A 86 4.98 -6.03 22.18
CA GLU A 86 5.61 -4.91 22.90
C GLU A 86 5.71 -3.64 22.04
N ALA A 87 4.93 -3.57 20.96
CA ALA A 87 4.96 -2.42 20.07
C ALA A 87 3.81 -1.45 20.34
N ASP A 88 4.06 -0.18 20.10
CA ASP A 88 3.02 0.85 20.05
C ASP A 88 2.19 0.73 18.77
N ILE A 89 0.88 0.63 18.91
CA ILE A 89 -0.05 0.54 17.77
C ILE A 89 -0.95 1.77 17.76
N TYR A 90 -0.76 2.63 16.77
CA TYR A 90 -1.47 3.89 16.57
C TYR A 90 -2.64 3.72 15.61
N VAL A 91 -3.81 4.26 15.95
CA VAL A 91 -5.04 4.14 15.15
C VAL A 91 -5.44 5.49 14.56
N LEU A 92 -5.30 5.64 13.24
CA LEU A 92 -5.45 6.90 12.51
C LEU A 92 -6.88 7.47 12.49
N GLN A 93 -7.91 6.61 12.48
CA GLN A 93 -9.31 7.05 12.43
C GLN A 93 -9.87 7.43 13.81
N GLY A 94 -9.01 7.36 14.85
CA GLY A 94 -9.37 7.76 16.19
C GLY A 94 -10.19 6.73 16.97
N ILE A 95 -10.89 7.19 17.99
CA ILE A 95 -11.64 6.37 18.93
C ILE A 95 -13.10 6.79 18.97
N GLY A 96 -13.99 5.81 19.08
CA GLY A 96 -15.43 5.99 19.23
C GLY A 96 -16.04 4.91 20.11
N ALA A 97 -17.36 5.02 20.37
CA ALA A 97 -18.08 4.09 21.22
C ALA A 97 -18.10 2.65 20.67
N ASP A 98 -18.04 2.51 19.36
CA ASP A 98 -18.06 1.25 18.63
C ASP A 98 -16.73 0.49 18.66
N SER A 99 -15.65 1.14 19.08
CA SER A 99 -14.31 0.58 19.06
C SER A 99 -13.57 0.69 20.42
N TYR A 100 -14.19 1.33 21.42
CA TYR A 100 -13.57 1.61 22.71
C TYR A 100 -12.95 0.37 23.37
N ASP A 101 -13.71 -0.73 23.42
CA ASP A 101 -13.27 -1.97 24.09
C ASP A 101 -11.99 -2.54 23.45
N LEU A 102 -11.79 -2.38 22.12
CA LEU A 102 -10.54 -2.78 21.46
C LEU A 102 -9.34 -1.93 21.88
N PHE A 103 -9.56 -0.62 22.10
CA PHE A 103 -8.46 0.24 22.58
C PHE A 103 -8.05 -0.13 24.00
N GLU A 104 -9.01 -0.45 24.88
CA GLU A 104 -8.73 -0.86 26.25
C GLU A 104 -8.06 -2.24 26.31
N GLU A 105 -8.60 -3.24 25.57
CA GLU A 105 -8.10 -4.62 25.57
C GLU A 105 -6.68 -4.74 24.98
N TYR A 106 -6.41 -4.04 23.87
CA TYR A 106 -5.14 -4.15 23.14
C TYR A 106 -4.18 -2.96 23.36
N HIS A 107 -4.50 -2.07 24.31
CA HIS A 107 -3.72 -0.87 24.61
C HIS A 107 -3.38 -0.02 23.37
N LEU A 108 -4.34 0.13 22.44
CA LEU A 108 -4.14 0.88 21.22
C LEU A 108 -4.08 2.39 21.49
N ILE A 109 -3.28 3.11 20.73
CA ILE A 109 -3.08 4.56 20.87
C ILE A 109 -3.96 5.30 19.85
N PRO A 110 -5.02 6.02 20.26
CA PRO A 110 -5.89 6.71 19.33
C PRO A 110 -5.27 8.02 18.82
N VAL A 111 -5.50 8.32 17.55
CA VAL A 111 -5.27 9.64 16.97
C VAL A 111 -6.55 10.46 17.09
N ILE A 112 -6.50 11.52 17.88
CA ILE A 112 -7.63 12.43 18.10
C ILE A 112 -7.58 13.54 17.03
N GLY A 113 -8.43 13.42 16.02
CA GLY A 113 -8.47 14.32 14.86
C GLY A 113 -9.61 15.32 14.87
N SER A 114 -10.44 15.38 15.94
CA SER A 114 -11.55 16.33 16.02
C SER A 114 -11.95 16.63 17.46
N PRO A 115 -12.63 17.79 17.70
CA PRO A 115 -13.19 18.11 19.01
C PRO A 115 -14.18 17.06 19.54
N ALA A 116 -14.94 16.42 18.68
CA ALA A 116 -15.90 15.38 19.07
C ALA A 116 -15.19 14.13 19.60
N MET A 117 -14.13 13.67 18.92
CA MET A 117 -13.30 12.55 19.40
C MET A 117 -12.65 12.89 20.73
N PHE A 118 -12.17 14.12 20.89
CA PHE A 118 -11.58 14.56 22.15
C PHE A 118 -12.60 14.63 23.29
N ALA A 119 -13.82 15.07 23.01
CA ALA A 119 -14.90 15.07 24.00
C ALA A 119 -15.24 13.65 24.46
N PHE A 120 -15.24 12.69 23.55
CA PHE A 120 -15.41 11.26 23.87
C PHE A 120 -14.25 10.75 24.73
N TRP A 121 -12.99 11.01 24.33
CA TRP A 121 -11.80 10.62 25.09
C TRP A 121 -11.82 11.15 26.51
N LYS A 122 -12.21 12.41 26.73
CA LYS A 122 -12.30 12.99 28.08
C LYS A 122 -13.33 12.32 28.98
N GLN A 123 -14.38 11.73 28.41
CA GLN A 123 -15.40 11.00 29.18
C GLN A 123 -14.94 9.58 29.56
N LYS A 124 -14.12 8.97 28.68
CA LYS A 124 -13.64 7.61 28.85
C LYS A 124 -12.13 7.51 28.48
N PRO A 125 -11.25 8.13 29.30
CA PRO A 125 -9.81 7.97 29.09
C PRO A 125 -9.40 6.54 29.44
N ILE A 126 -8.36 6.04 28.76
CA ILE A 126 -7.78 4.73 29.06
C ILE A 126 -6.48 4.95 29.84
N ASP A 127 -6.36 4.29 30.98
CA ASP A 127 -5.19 4.43 31.85
C ASP A 127 -3.90 4.01 31.13
N GLY A 128 -2.84 4.78 31.29
CA GLY A 128 -1.53 4.54 30.68
C GLY A 128 -1.42 4.98 29.24
N ILE A 129 -2.52 5.29 28.54
CA ILE A 129 -2.51 5.72 27.15
C ILE A 129 -2.51 7.25 27.03
N LYS A 130 -1.54 7.78 26.28
CA LYS A 130 -1.54 9.19 25.86
C LYS A 130 -1.87 9.25 24.36
N PRO A 131 -3.04 9.80 23.99
CA PRO A 131 -3.45 9.87 22.59
C PRO A 131 -2.55 10.81 21.78
N VAL A 132 -2.55 10.64 20.45
CA VAL A 132 -1.92 11.55 19.52
C VAL A 132 -2.93 12.62 19.11
N ILE A 133 -2.54 13.90 19.10
CA ILE A 133 -3.37 14.94 18.51
C ILE A 133 -3.00 15.14 17.05
N GLN A 134 -3.99 15.09 16.18
CA GLN A 134 -3.81 15.47 14.78
C GLN A 134 -4.21 16.93 14.56
N VAL A 135 -3.33 17.71 13.93
CA VAL A 135 -3.55 19.13 13.61
C VAL A 135 -3.64 19.34 12.11
N GLU A 136 -4.51 20.26 11.72
CA GLU A 136 -4.70 20.63 10.30
C GLU A 136 -3.67 21.69 9.89
N THR A 137 -2.94 21.41 8.81
CA THR A 137 -1.87 22.29 8.31
C THR A 137 -2.02 22.68 6.84
N GLY A 138 -3.03 22.13 6.12
CA GLY A 138 -3.29 22.43 4.72
C GLY A 138 -3.88 21.27 3.90
N LEU A 139 -3.98 20.06 4.45
CA LEU A 139 -4.59 18.91 3.76
C LEU A 139 -6.13 18.98 3.77
N ASN A 140 -6.72 19.64 4.79
CA ASN A 140 -8.17 19.81 4.96
C ASN A 140 -8.98 18.50 5.00
N ARG A 141 -8.44 17.49 5.71
CA ARG A 141 -9.10 16.19 5.88
C ARG A 141 -9.52 15.95 7.34
N LEU A 142 -8.61 15.49 8.17
CA LEU A 142 -8.76 15.36 9.63
C LEU A 142 -7.70 16.21 10.32
N GLY A 143 -8.01 16.68 11.52
CA GLY A 143 -7.10 17.46 12.34
C GLY A 143 -7.78 18.69 12.96
N PHE A 144 -7.34 19.04 14.16
CA PHE A 144 -7.78 20.25 14.83
C PHE A 144 -7.38 21.49 14.04
N ARG A 145 -8.36 22.35 13.74
CA ARG A 145 -8.13 23.63 13.08
C ARG A 145 -7.60 24.65 14.10
N PRO A 146 -6.93 25.72 13.66
CA PRO A 146 -6.37 26.73 14.56
C PRO A 146 -7.38 27.30 15.57
N ASP A 147 -8.64 27.50 15.17
CA ASP A 147 -9.69 28.03 16.05
C ASP A 147 -10.21 27.00 17.06
N GLU A 148 -10.10 25.73 16.77
CA GLU A 148 -10.42 24.64 17.70
C GLU A 148 -9.29 24.44 18.71
N LEU A 149 -8.03 24.54 18.29
CA LEU A 149 -6.87 24.51 19.18
C LEU A 149 -6.90 25.64 20.21
N LYS A 150 -7.34 26.85 19.85
CA LYS A 150 -7.47 27.98 20.77
C LYS A 150 -8.47 27.72 21.92
N LYS A 151 -9.40 26.77 21.72
CA LYS A 151 -10.42 26.41 22.72
C LYS A 151 -9.92 25.37 23.75
N LEU A 152 -8.76 24.74 23.49
CA LEU A 152 -8.16 23.76 24.38
C LEU A 152 -7.47 24.47 25.56
N GLY A 153 -7.82 24.08 26.77
CA GLY A 153 -7.17 24.56 27.96
C GLY A 153 -5.82 23.87 28.21
N LYS A 154 -5.01 24.41 29.13
CA LYS A 154 -3.70 23.83 29.43
C LYS A 154 -3.76 22.36 29.83
N LYS A 155 -4.76 21.94 30.59
CA LYS A 155 -4.97 20.54 30.99
C LYS A 155 -5.31 19.65 29.75
N ASP A 156 -6.11 20.18 28.83
CA ASP A 156 -6.44 19.47 27.61
C ASP A 156 -5.19 19.19 26.72
N LEU A 157 -4.32 20.21 26.58
CA LEU A 157 -3.07 20.08 25.82
C LEU A 157 -2.09 19.07 26.43
N GLN A 158 -2.08 18.95 27.77
CA GLN A 158 -1.24 18.00 28.51
C GLN A 158 -1.69 16.54 28.40
N THR A 159 -2.90 16.30 27.87
CA THR A 159 -3.42 14.93 27.64
C THR A 159 -2.65 14.17 26.58
N PHE A 160 -2.13 14.88 25.57
CA PHE A 160 -1.54 14.28 24.40
C PHE A 160 -0.10 13.83 24.62
N GLY A 161 0.29 12.74 23.92
CA GLY A 161 1.65 12.20 23.94
C GLY A 161 2.47 12.55 22.68
N MET A 162 1.82 12.93 21.58
CA MET A 162 2.46 13.25 20.30
C MET A 162 1.57 14.20 19.49
N VAL A 163 2.18 15.03 18.63
CA VAL A 163 1.46 15.83 17.63
C VAL A 163 1.70 15.32 16.23
N LEU A 164 0.62 15.21 15.44
CA LEU A 164 0.62 14.65 14.09
C LEU A 164 0.03 15.63 13.08
N SER A 165 0.62 15.71 11.90
CA SER A 165 -0.03 16.21 10.67
C SER A 165 0.33 15.33 9.48
N HIS A 166 -0.09 15.75 8.27
CA HIS A 166 0.15 14.97 7.04
C HIS A 166 0.29 15.90 5.85
N LEU A 167 1.32 15.66 5.03
CA LEU A 167 1.59 16.43 3.82
C LEU A 167 0.62 16.06 2.70
N ALA A 168 0.28 17.04 1.87
CA ALA A 168 -0.66 16.88 0.76
C ALA A 168 0.04 16.60 -0.58
N CYS A 169 1.28 17.09 -0.76
CA CYS A 169 1.97 17.12 -2.05
C CYS A 169 3.43 16.67 -1.94
N ALA A 170 3.75 15.75 -1.02
CA ALA A 170 5.14 15.33 -0.77
C ALA A 170 5.75 14.52 -1.93
N ASP A 171 4.94 13.95 -2.80
CA ASP A 171 5.34 13.31 -4.05
C ASP A 171 5.82 14.31 -5.12
N GLU A 172 5.50 15.60 -4.97
CA GLU A 172 5.97 16.71 -5.81
C GLU A 172 6.98 17.57 -5.02
N LYS A 173 8.28 17.31 -5.19
CA LYS A 173 9.36 17.89 -4.36
C LYS A 173 9.26 19.39 -4.15
N ASP A 174 9.07 20.15 -5.22
CA ASP A 174 9.12 21.61 -5.22
C ASP A 174 7.71 22.25 -5.10
N HIS A 175 6.68 21.45 -4.78
CA HIS A 175 5.34 21.99 -4.60
C HIS A 175 5.28 22.91 -3.37
N PHE A 176 4.75 24.13 -3.54
CA PHE A 176 4.74 25.17 -2.48
C PHE A 176 4.05 24.72 -1.19
N MET A 177 3.07 23.83 -1.28
CA MET A 177 2.34 23.28 -0.13
C MET A 177 3.26 22.57 0.86
N ASN A 178 4.37 21.99 0.41
CA ASN A 178 5.30 21.29 1.30
C ASN A 178 5.90 22.26 2.33
N ALA A 179 6.45 23.38 1.86
CA ALA A 179 6.99 24.43 2.74
C ALA A 179 5.89 25.07 3.59
N HIS A 180 4.74 25.38 2.99
CA HIS A 180 3.60 25.97 3.68
C HIS A 180 3.09 25.09 4.84
N GLN A 181 2.91 23.80 4.61
CA GLN A 181 2.46 22.86 5.66
C GLN A 181 3.53 22.66 6.75
N LEU A 182 4.80 22.62 6.39
CA LEU A 182 5.92 22.54 7.35
C LEU A 182 5.94 23.75 8.28
N GLU A 183 5.83 24.98 7.73
CA GLU A 183 5.80 26.21 8.49
C GLU A 183 4.60 26.25 9.45
N ASN A 184 3.40 25.94 8.95
CA ASN A 184 2.19 25.84 9.76
C ASN A 184 2.35 24.83 10.90
N PHE A 185 2.92 23.66 10.61
CA PHE A 185 3.15 22.60 11.58
C PHE A 185 4.13 23.05 12.67
N LYS A 186 5.26 23.62 12.26
CA LYS A 186 6.27 24.19 13.20
C LYS A 186 5.67 25.28 14.10
N ALA A 187 4.85 26.17 13.54
CA ALA A 187 4.18 27.24 14.32
C ALA A 187 3.17 26.69 15.33
N ILE A 188 2.35 25.71 14.92
CA ILE A 188 1.38 25.04 15.80
C ILE A 188 2.13 24.30 16.93
N ARG A 189 3.17 23.51 16.59
CA ARG A 189 3.97 22.77 17.57
C ARG A 189 4.60 23.72 18.58
N ALA A 190 5.28 24.75 18.15
CA ALA A 190 5.94 25.72 19.02
C ALA A 190 4.97 26.42 19.97
N LYS A 191 3.76 26.70 19.52
CA LYS A 191 2.75 27.42 20.30
C LYS A 191 2.01 26.56 21.31
N TYR A 192 1.61 25.34 20.92
CA TYR A 192 0.69 24.50 21.69
C TYR A 192 1.34 23.24 22.27
N PHE A 193 2.40 22.73 21.63
CA PHE A 193 3.00 21.42 21.92
C PHE A 193 4.54 21.45 21.85
N PRO A 194 5.21 22.42 22.51
CA PRO A 194 6.66 22.63 22.33
C PRO A 194 7.51 21.42 22.75
N ASP A 195 7.03 20.66 23.74
CA ASP A 195 7.78 19.54 24.34
C ASP A 195 7.32 18.17 23.81
N LEU A 196 6.29 18.11 22.97
CA LEU A 196 5.80 16.83 22.45
C LEU A 196 6.61 16.37 21.23
N PRO A 197 6.85 15.04 21.13
CA PRO A 197 7.31 14.47 19.87
C PRO A 197 6.31 14.72 18.73
N ALA A 198 6.82 14.83 17.52
CA ALA A 198 6.06 15.24 16.36
C ALA A 198 6.25 14.28 15.18
N THR A 199 5.19 14.09 14.40
CA THR A 199 5.24 13.31 13.16
C THR A 199 4.46 14.01 12.04
N LEU A 200 5.16 14.37 10.97
CA LEU A 200 4.60 15.06 9.80
C LEU A 200 4.60 14.15 8.57
N SER A 201 5.75 13.55 8.27
CA SER A 201 5.97 12.81 7.05
C SER A 201 5.46 11.38 7.06
N ALA A 202 4.98 10.97 5.90
CA ALA A 202 4.87 9.58 5.47
C ALA A 202 6.08 9.20 4.59
N SER A 203 6.00 8.12 3.81
CA SER A 203 7.10 7.65 2.96
C SER A 203 7.60 8.69 1.95
N ASP A 204 6.71 9.45 1.36
CA ASP A 204 6.99 10.52 0.39
C ASP A 204 7.74 11.68 1.04
N GLY A 205 7.26 12.15 2.19
CA GLY A 205 7.89 13.22 2.94
C GLY A 205 9.29 12.89 3.46
N ALA A 206 9.63 11.60 3.63
CA ALA A 206 10.97 11.16 4.01
C ALA A 206 12.06 11.60 3.01
N PHE A 207 11.69 11.85 1.76
CA PHE A 207 12.62 12.26 0.70
C PHE A 207 12.71 13.77 0.49
N LEU A 208 11.93 14.57 1.21
CA LEU A 208 11.98 16.05 1.14
C LEU A 208 13.09 16.66 1.99
N GLY A 209 13.67 15.89 2.91
CA GLY A 209 14.76 16.33 3.79
C GLY A 209 14.42 16.21 5.27
N ASN A 210 15.46 16.33 6.10
CA ASN A 210 15.38 16.06 7.54
C ASN A 210 14.36 16.94 8.28
N ASP A 211 14.16 18.17 7.85
CA ASP A 211 13.17 19.08 8.46
C ASP A 211 11.76 18.53 8.44
N PHE A 212 11.42 17.72 7.43
CA PHE A 212 10.12 17.08 7.28
C PHE A 212 9.98 15.79 8.11
N CYS A 213 11.08 15.16 8.52
CA CYS A 213 11.05 13.90 9.26
C CYS A 213 10.56 14.08 10.69
N CYS A 214 10.83 15.24 11.31
CA CYS A 214 10.52 15.50 12.72
C CYS A 214 11.10 14.41 13.66
N ASP A 215 10.31 13.98 14.68
CA ASP A 215 10.76 12.97 15.63
C ASP A 215 10.41 11.53 15.19
N MET A 216 9.38 11.37 14.37
CA MET A 216 8.93 10.07 13.83
C MET A 216 8.46 10.18 12.38
N VAL A 217 8.76 9.17 11.55
CA VAL A 217 8.28 9.07 10.17
C VAL A 217 7.44 7.80 10.00
N ARG A 218 6.26 7.95 9.40
CA ARG A 218 5.28 6.88 9.17
C ARG A 218 5.50 6.23 7.80
N LEU A 219 6.37 5.21 7.77
CA LEU A 219 6.79 4.50 6.57
C LEU A 219 5.68 3.55 6.09
N GLY A 220 5.15 3.80 4.92
CA GLY A 220 4.09 3.00 4.30
C GLY A 220 4.47 2.58 2.88
N ALA A 221 3.90 3.21 1.87
CA ALA A 221 3.97 2.81 0.48
C ALA A 221 5.39 2.49 -0.04
N ALA A 222 6.40 3.27 0.33
CA ALA A 222 7.76 3.00 -0.12
C ALA A 222 8.30 1.66 0.39
N MET A 223 7.97 1.21 1.60
CA MET A 223 8.43 -0.09 2.08
C MET A 223 7.79 -1.26 1.29
N TYR A 224 6.64 -1.04 0.65
CA TYR A 224 6.01 -2.00 -0.25
C TYR A 224 6.53 -1.95 -1.69
N GLY A 225 7.59 -1.17 -1.96
CA GLY A 225 8.23 -1.06 -3.27
C GLY A 225 7.68 0.03 -4.18
N ILE A 226 6.63 0.75 -3.76
CA ILE A 226 6.01 1.84 -4.51
C ILE A 226 6.94 3.05 -4.57
N ASN A 227 7.09 3.66 -5.76
CA ASN A 227 7.83 4.91 -5.92
C ASN A 227 7.01 6.09 -5.38
N THR A 228 7.28 6.50 -4.15
CA THR A 228 6.61 7.64 -3.50
C THR A 228 7.32 8.99 -3.76
N ALA A 229 8.40 8.99 -4.53
CA ALA A 229 9.17 10.16 -4.90
C ALA A 229 9.53 10.10 -6.39
N PRO A 230 8.56 10.30 -7.31
CA PRO A 230 8.72 10.06 -8.75
C PRO A 230 9.74 10.98 -9.42
N TYR A 231 10.16 12.04 -8.75
CA TYR A 231 11.24 12.95 -9.20
C TYR A 231 12.65 12.37 -9.01
N ARG A 232 12.79 11.13 -8.52
CA ARG A 232 14.07 10.44 -8.33
C ARG A 232 13.94 8.95 -8.69
N LEU A 233 15.10 8.30 -8.87
CA LEU A 233 15.12 6.85 -9.08
C LEU A 233 14.59 6.12 -7.84
N ASN A 234 13.66 5.20 -8.03
CA ASN A 234 13.17 4.35 -6.94
C ASN A 234 14.30 3.41 -6.48
N GLN A 235 14.66 3.51 -5.21
CA GLN A 235 15.69 2.66 -4.58
C GLN A 235 15.08 1.45 -3.89
N MET A 236 13.74 1.39 -3.83
CA MET A 236 13.04 0.29 -3.16
C MET A 236 12.94 -0.92 -4.09
N LYS A 237 13.13 -2.10 -3.50
CA LYS A 237 12.95 -3.37 -4.19
C LYS A 237 11.47 -3.66 -4.38
N ASN A 238 11.14 -4.34 -5.47
CA ASN A 238 9.79 -4.85 -5.67
C ASN A 238 9.45 -5.91 -4.59
N VAL A 239 8.25 -5.79 -4.00
CA VAL A 239 7.78 -6.65 -2.91
C VAL A 239 6.79 -7.71 -3.39
N ILE A 240 6.09 -7.44 -4.49
CA ILE A 240 5.04 -8.35 -4.97
C ILE A 240 5.31 -8.86 -6.38
N THR A 241 4.90 -10.10 -6.61
CA THR A 241 4.78 -10.67 -7.95
C THR A 241 3.38 -11.25 -8.11
N VAL A 242 2.71 -10.87 -9.20
CA VAL A 242 1.39 -11.40 -9.57
C VAL A 242 1.53 -12.19 -10.86
N GLU A 243 1.14 -13.46 -10.82
CA GLU A 243 1.15 -14.37 -11.96
C GLU A 243 -0.22 -15.03 -12.10
N ALA A 244 -0.65 -15.30 -13.31
CA ALA A 244 -1.91 -15.99 -13.56
C ALA A 244 -1.77 -17.04 -14.66
N PRO A 245 -2.46 -18.20 -14.55
CA PRO A 245 -2.34 -19.28 -15.50
C PRO A 245 -3.13 -19.03 -16.77
N VAL A 246 -2.60 -19.52 -17.88
CA VAL A 246 -3.28 -19.60 -19.18
C VAL A 246 -4.27 -20.77 -19.15
N LEU A 247 -5.55 -20.46 -19.29
CA LEU A 247 -6.62 -21.46 -19.31
C LEU A 247 -6.82 -22.05 -20.71
N GLN A 248 -6.65 -21.24 -21.74
CA GLN A 248 -6.89 -21.64 -23.11
C GLN A 248 -6.05 -20.79 -24.07
N ILE A 249 -5.64 -21.42 -25.19
CA ILE A 249 -5.07 -20.73 -26.33
C ILE A 249 -5.97 -21.02 -27.53
N ALA A 250 -6.32 -19.99 -28.30
CA ALA A 250 -7.19 -20.11 -29.46
C ALA A 250 -6.71 -19.24 -30.63
N ASP A 251 -7.06 -19.62 -31.85
CA ASP A 251 -6.91 -18.77 -33.03
C ASP A 251 -8.04 -17.73 -33.07
N LEU A 252 -7.71 -16.50 -33.46
CA LEU A 252 -8.63 -15.39 -33.67
C LEU A 252 -8.49 -14.94 -35.14
N PRO A 253 -9.44 -15.33 -36.02
CA PRO A 253 -9.42 -14.94 -37.43
C PRO A 253 -9.54 -13.40 -37.61
N LYS A 254 -8.99 -12.91 -38.71
CA LYS A 254 -9.16 -11.50 -39.13
C LYS A 254 -10.64 -11.13 -39.18
N GLY A 255 -10.99 -10.00 -38.59
CA GLY A 255 -12.35 -9.47 -38.59
C GLY A 255 -13.17 -9.84 -37.36
N GLU A 256 -12.78 -10.88 -36.61
CA GLU A 256 -13.43 -11.31 -35.38
C GLU A 256 -13.22 -10.30 -34.22
N PHE A 257 -14.16 -10.30 -33.27
CA PHE A 257 -14.18 -9.39 -32.13
C PHE A 257 -13.82 -10.11 -30.83
N VAL A 258 -13.30 -9.34 -29.84
CA VAL A 258 -12.90 -9.87 -28.54
C VAL A 258 -13.67 -9.20 -27.41
N GLY A 259 -14.23 -10.04 -26.54
CA GLY A 259 -14.78 -9.68 -25.23
C GLY A 259 -16.05 -8.82 -25.27
N TYR A 260 -16.44 -8.33 -24.08
CA TYR A 260 -17.65 -7.54 -23.91
C TYR A 260 -17.63 -6.24 -24.70
N SER A 261 -18.78 -5.91 -25.31
CA SER A 261 -18.99 -4.73 -26.16
C SER A 261 -18.10 -4.68 -27.40
N ALA A 262 -17.46 -5.81 -27.76
CA ALA A 262 -16.66 -5.95 -29.00
C ALA A 262 -15.66 -4.79 -29.22
N THR A 263 -14.95 -4.38 -28.16
CA THR A 263 -14.08 -3.18 -28.18
C THR A 263 -12.76 -3.40 -28.90
N TYR A 264 -12.43 -4.65 -29.24
CA TYR A 264 -11.28 -5.01 -30.06
C TYR A 264 -11.76 -5.81 -31.28
N ARG A 265 -11.24 -5.47 -32.45
CA ARG A 265 -11.44 -6.23 -33.70
C ARG A 265 -10.10 -6.62 -34.27
N ALA A 266 -9.92 -7.89 -34.59
CA ALA A 266 -8.69 -8.40 -35.15
C ALA A 266 -8.44 -7.85 -36.58
N ALA A 267 -7.38 -7.08 -36.78
CA ALA A 267 -6.99 -6.52 -38.05
C ALA A 267 -6.36 -7.59 -39.00
N GLN A 268 -5.86 -8.67 -38.42
CA GLN A 268 -5.28 -9.84 -39.07
C GLN A 268 -5.52 -11.08 -38.24
N ASN A 269 -5.16 -12.28 -38.74
CA ASN A 269 -5.21 -13.49 -37.93
C ASN A 269 -4.29 -13.33 -36.70
N ARG A 270 -4.78 -13.69 -35.53
CA ARG A 270 -4.07 -13.62 -34.26
C ARG A 270 -4.16 -14.96 -33.54
N LYS A 271 -3.26 -15.14 -32.56
CA LYS A 271 -3.38 -16.18 -31.54
C LYS A 271 -3.64 -15.47 -30.21
N ILE A 272 -4.63 -15.95 -29.46
CA ILE A 272 -5.01 -15.35 -28.18
C ILE A 272 -4.84 -16.35 -27.04
N ALA A 273 -4.58 -15.83 -25.83
CA ALA A 273 -4.62 -16.59 -24.59
C ALA A 273 -5.67 -16.01 -23.65
N ILE A 274 -6.44 -16.89 -23.02
CA ILE A 274 -7.33 -16.58 -21.92
C ILE A 274 -6.57 -16.84 -20.62
N VAL A 275 -6.37 -15.78 -19.81
CA VAL A 275 -5.60 -15.82 -18.57
C VAL A 275 -6.54 -15.65 -17.38
N SER A 276 -6.38 -16.51 -16.36
CA SER A 276 -7.29 -16.61 -15.20
C SER A 276 -7.04 -15.53 -14.17
N ILE A 277 -7.36 -14.28 -14.52
CA ILE A 277 -7.36 -13.13 -13.62
C ILE A 277 -8.23 -12.02 -14.22
N GLY A 278 -9.00 -11.32 -13.38
CA GLY A 278 -9.86 -10.24 -13.83
C GLY A 278 -10.11 -9.18 -12.77
N TYR A 279 -11.12 -8.32 -12.98
CA TYR A 279 -11.42 -7.27 -12.01
C TYR A 279 -12.00 -7.81 -10.69
N GLY A 280 -12.56 -9.01 -10.68
CA GLY A 280 -12.93 -9.74 -9.48
C GLY A 280 -11.73 -10.13 -8.61
N ASP A 281 -10.53 -10.18 -9.17
CA ASP A 281 -9.26 -10.41 -8.48
C ASP A 281 -8.54 -9.10 -8.10
N GLY A 282 -9.13 -7.94 -8.44
CA GLY A 282 -8.56 -6.63 -8.16
C GLY A 282 -7.88 -5.96 -9.34
N MET A 283 -7.80 -6.62 -10.52
CA MET A 283 -7.22 -6.01 -11.72
C MET A 283 -8.08 -4.84 -12.21
N PRO A 284 -7.50 -3.67 -12.51
CA PRO A 284 -8.26 -2.54 -13.00
C PRO A 284 -8.94 -2.84 -14.35
N ARG A 285 -10.24 -2.55 -14.44
CA ARG A 285 -10.96 -2.69 -15.70
C ARG A 285 -10.48 -1.71 -16.78
N SER A 286 -9.84 -0.61 -16.38
CA SER A 286 -9.21 0.37 -17.27
C SER A 286 -8.01 -0.17 -18.03
N LEU A 287 -7.44 -1.32 -17.66
CA LEU A 287 -6.42 -2.02 -18.43
C LEU A 287 -6.94 -2.64 -19.73
N SER A 288 -8.25 -2.55 -20.00
CA SER A 288 -8.86 -3.00 -21.25
C SER A 288 -8.18 -2.35 -22.47
N ASN A 289 -7.66 -3.15 -23.39
CA ASN A 289 -6.93 -2.76 -24.61
C ASN A 289 -5.59 -2.01 -24.39
N VAL A 290 -5.13 -1.82 -23.15
CA VAL A 290 -3.87 -1.10 -22.85
C VAL A 290 -2.90 -1.91 -21.99
N GLY A 291 -3.41 -2.75 -21.09
CA GLY A 291 -2.60 -3.53 -20.16
C GLY A 291 -1.77 -4.60 -20.85
N LYS A 292 -0.85 -5.20 -20.10
CA LYS A 292 0.14 -6.14 -20.59
C LYS A 292 0.22 -7.37 -19.67
N VAL A 293 0.58 -8.49 -20.26
CA VAL A 293 0.97 -9.73 -19.59
C VAL A 293 2.31 -10.19 -20.17
N PHE A 294 3.18 -10.71 -19.35
CA PHE A 294 4.50 -11.12 -19.77
C PHE A 294 4.68 -12.63 -19.58
N PHE A 295 5.14 -13.31 -20.61
CA PHE A 295 5.39 -14.75 -20.59
C PHE A 295 6.88 -15.01 -20.66
N LYS A 296 7.42 -15.76 -19.70
CA LYS A 296 8.82 -16.17 -19.73
C LYS A 296 9.01 -17.33 -20.70
N LYS A 297 9.78 -17.10 -21.75
CA LYS A 297 10.16 -18.11 -22.74
C LYS A 297 11.68 -18.16 -22.87
N LYS A 298 12.27 -19.33 -22.48
CA LYS A 298 13.73 -19.48 -22.31
C LYS A 298 14.26 -18.35 -21.40
N ASP A 299 15.10 -17.47 -21.91
CA ASP A 299 15.74 -16.39 -21.18
C ASP A 299 15.12 -15.00 -21.46
N LYS A 300 13.96 -14.95 -22.13
CA LYS A 300 13.29 -13.70 -22.48
C LYS A 300 11.91 -13.60 -21.89
N MET A 301 11.54 -12.38 -21.48
CA MET A 301 10.16 -12.01 -21.22
C MET A 301 9.51 -11.54 -22.51
N CYS A 302 8.43 -12.22 -22.91
CA CYS A 302 7.65 -11.88 -24.10
C CYS A 302 6.41 -11.11 -23.66
N GLU A 303 6.27 -9.87 -24.11
CA GLU A 303 5.10 -9.02 -23.84
C GLU A 303 3.91 -9.50 -24.69
N ALA A 304 2.74 -9.60 -24.06
CA ALA A 304 1.45 -9.85 -24.70
C ALA A 304 0.46 -8.77 -24.26
N ARG A 305 -0.17 -8.08 -25.23
CA ARG A 305 -1.11 -7.00 -24.94
C ARG A 305 -2.47 -7.57 -24.55
N ILE A 306 -3.11 -6.99 -23.51
CA ILE A 306 -4.51 -7.24 -23.21
C ILE A 306 -5.37 -6.65 -24.33
N ILE A 307 -6.24 -7.46 -24.93
CA ILE A 307 -7.15 -7.09 -26.01
C ILE A 307 -8.60 -7.33 -25.58
N GLY A 308 -9.50 -6.44 -25.95
CA GLY A 308 -10.86 -6.45 -25.46
C GLY A 308 -10.97 -5.96 -24.01
N ARG A 309 -12.16 -6.06 -23.43
CA ARG A 309 -12.42 -5.63 -22.04
C ARG A 309 -11.96 -6.66 -21.03
N VAL A 310 -11.32 -6.21 -19.97
CA VAL A 310 -11.08 -7.02 -18.77
C VAL A 310 -12.42 -7.50 -18.22
N SER A 311 -12.57 -8.81 -18.03
CA SER A 311 -13.75 -9.46 -17.47
C SER A 311 -13.62 -9.60 -15.95
N MET A 312 -14.65 -10.15 -15.29
CA MET A 312 -14.61 -10.37 -13.85
C MET A 312 -13.49 -11.35 -13.46
N ASP A 313 -13.35 -12.44 -14.23
CA ASP A 313 -12.50 -13.58 -13.88
C ASP A 313 -11.36 -13.82 -14.87
N ASN A 314 -11.38 -13.16 -16.04
CA ASN A 314 -10.44 -13.42 -17.11
C ASN A 314 -10.01 -12.15 -17.83
N ILE A 315 -8.79 -12.18 -18.35
CA ILE A 315 -8.28 -11.27 -19.36
C ILE A 315 -7.94 -12.08 -20.63
N ILE A 316 -7.99 -11.42 -21.78
CA ILE A 316 -7.63 -11.99 -23.07
C ILE A 316 -6.42 -11.24 -23.60
N CYS A 317 -5.38 -11.97 -24.01
CA CYS A 317 -4.12 -11.37 -24.48
C CYS A 317 -3.83 -11.81 -25.91
N ASP A 318 -3.28 -10.92 -26.72
CA ASP A 318 -2.68 -11.26 -28.03
C ASP A 318 -1.32 -11.92 -27.78
N VAL A 319 -1.22 -13.21 -28.09
CA VAL A 319 -0.02 -14.02 -27.90
C VAL A 319 0.57 -14.50 -29.22
N THR A 320 0.24 -13.82 -30.33
CA THR A 320 0.70 -14.16 -31.68
C THR A 320 2.22 -14.28 -31.75
N ASP A 321 2.93 -13.39 -31.05
CA ASP A 321 4.39 -13.32 -31.08
C ASP A 321 5.04 -14.01 -29.83
N VAL A 322 4.26 -14.75 -29.03
CA VAL A 322 4.77 -15.51 -27.89
C VAL A 322 5.04 -16.97 -28.31
N PRO A 323 6.30 -17.38 -28.47
CA PRO A 323 6.62 -18.72 -28.96
C PRO A 323 6.28 -19.79 -27.92
N ASP A 324 5.86 -20.96 -28.38
CA ASP A 324 5.68 -22.19 -27.59
C ASP A 324 4.83 -22.02 -26.32
N LEU A 325 3.88 -21.05 -26.32
CA LEU A 325 2.96 -20.86 -25.19
C LEU A 325 1.97 -22.03 -25.12
N GLN A 326 1.69 -22.51 -23.92
CA GLN A 326 0.79 -23.62 -23.68
C GLN A 326 -0.22 -23.30 -22.58
N THR A 327 -1.37 -23.98 -22.61
CA THR A 327 -2.31 -24.02 -21.50
C THR A 327 -1.59 -24.52 -20.23
N GLY A 328 -1.81 -23.83 -19.11
CA GLY A 328 -1.11 -24.08 -17.83
C GLY A 328 0.19 -23.28 -17.65
N ASP A 329 0.72 -22.62 -18.69
CA ASP A 329 1.80 -21.64 -18.51
C ASP A 329 1.30 -20.45 -17.69
N PHE A 330 2.20 -19.78 -16.96
CA PHE A 330 1.86 -18.59 -16.17
C PHE A 330 2.32 -17.32 -16.88
N GLY A 331 1.43 -16.34 -16.95
CA GLY A 331 1.73 -14.97 -17.35
C GLY A 331 1.94 -14.07 -16.14
N ALA A 332 3.02 -13.29 -16.13
CA ALA A 332 3.31 -12.30 -15.10
C ALA A 332 2.62 -10.97 -15.42
N LEU A 333 1.96 -10.40 -14.42
CA LEU A 333 1.24 -9.12 -14.52
C LEU A 333 1.92 -8.02 -13.70
N ILE A 334 2.61 -8.41 -12.60
CA ILE A 334 3.43 -7.52 -11.78
C ILE A 334 4.69 -8.30 -11.41
N PHE A 335 5.85 -7.72 -11.67
CA PHE A 335 7.17 -8.29 -11.38
C PHE A 335 8.25 -7.21 -11.48
N ASP A 336 9.55 -7.57 -11.43
CA ASP A 336 10.63 -6.60 -11.34
C ASP A 336 10.73 -5.63 -12.54
N GLU A 337 10.42 -6.08 -13.77
CA GLU A 337 10.49 -5.26 -15.00
C GLU A 337 9.15 -4.60 -15.37
N TYR A 338 8.04 -4.96 -14.72
CA TYR A 338 6.73 -4.33 -14.86
C TYR A 338 6.08 -4.22 -13.49
N THR A 339 6.36 -3.11 -12.83
CA THR A 339 6.10 -2.88 -11.41
C THR A 339 4.66 -2.42 -11.14
N LEU A 340 4.33 -2.26 -9.84
CA LEU A 340 3.08 -1.59 -9.42
C LEU A 340 2.91 -0.21 -10.05
N ASP A 341 4.01 0.55 -10.19
CA ASP A 341 3.95 1.90 -10.75
C ASP A 341 3.69 1.87 -12.26
N ASP A 342 4.21 0.86 -12.97
CA ASP A 342 3.97 0.69 -14.40
C ASP A 342 2.52 0.33 -14.69
N ILE A 343 1.96 -0.66 -13.98
CA ILE A 343 0.57 -1.05 -14.17
C ILE A 343 -0.41 0.05 -13.73
N ALA A 344 -0.08 0.81 -12.69
CA ALA A 344 -0.88 1.95 -12.25
C ALA A 344 -0.92 3.06 -13.32
N ARG A 345 0.24 3.38 -13.92
CA ARG A 345 0.33 4.32 -15.05
C ARG A 345 -0.53 3.85 -16.22
N ASP A 346 -0.41 2.59 -16.64
CA ASP A 346 -1.19 2.05 -17.76
C ASP A 346 -2.69 1.98 -17.45
N ALA A 347 -3.07 1.81 -16.18
CA ALA A 347 -4.45 1.84 -15.72
C ALA A 347 -5.02 3.25 -15.48
N GLY A 348 -4.20 4.30 -15.50
CA GLY A 348 -4.61 5.68 -15.20
C GLY A 348 -5.01 5.88 -13.73
N THR A 349 -4.30 5.22 -12.80
CA THR A 349 -4.51 5.32 -11.35
C THR A 349 -3.18 5.33 -10.59
N ILE A 350 -3.21 5.09 -9.29
CA ILE A 350 -2.04 5.06 -8.40
C ILE A 350 -1.76 3.65 -7.89
N SER A 351 -0.50 3.35 -7.62
CA SER A 351 -0.01 2.04 -7.16
C SER A 351 -0.69 1.58 -5.86
N TYR A 352 -1.05 2.52 -4.99
CA TYR A 352 -1.81 2.27 -3.76
C TYR A 352 -3.16 1.58 -4.02
N GLU A 353 -3.91 2.06 -5.02
CA GLU A 353 -5.20 1.48 -5.39
C GLU A 353 -5.04 0.06 -5.94
N ILE A 354 -4.03 -0.16 -6.78
CA ILE A 354 -3.75 -1.47 -7.36
C ILE A 354 -3.45 -2.50 -6.26
N VAL A 355 -2.46 -2.21 -5.41
CA VAL A 355 -1.99 -3.17 -4.41
C VAL A 355 -3.07 -3.49 -3.38
N SER A 356 -3.82 -2.49 -2.91
CA SER A 356 -4.86 -2.69 -1.90
C SER A 356 -6.04 -3.51 -2.44
N ARG A 357 -6.35 -3.41 -3.73
CA ARG A 357 -7.40 -4.22 -4.36
C ARG A 357 -6.97 -5.66 -4.59
N LEU A 358 -5.77 -5.88 -5.11
CA LEU A 358 -5.21 -7.22 -5.34
C LEU A 358 -5.11 -7.99 -4.01
N GLY A 359 -4.62 -7.33 -2.99
CA GLY A 359 -4.34 -7.96 -1.72
C GLY A 359 -5.56 -8.40 -0.92
N LYS A 360 -6.70 -7.74 -1.03
CA LYS A 360 -7.93 -8.12 -0.30
C LYS A 360 -8.62 -9.36 -0.84
N ASN A 361 -8.17 -9.87 -1.99
CA ASN A 361 -8.86 -10.96 -2.64
C ASN A 361 -8.41 -12.31 -2.13
N THR A 362 -9.36 -13.14 -1.67
CA THR A 362 -9.13 -14.51 -1.20
C THR A 362 -8.95 -15.52 -2.34
N ARG A 363 -9.08 -15.08 -3.60
CA ARG A 363 -8.96 -15.94 -4.79
C ARG A 363 -7.53 -16.23 -5.21
N PHE A 364 -6.55 -15.45 -4.68
CA PHE A 364 -5.12 -15.72 -4.91
C PHE A 364 -4.61 -16.88 -4.06
N ASP A 365 -3.77 -17.74 -4.65
CA ASP A 365 -2.82 -18.53 -3.89
C ASP A 365 -1.71 -17.60 -3.40
N ARG A 366 -1.69 -17.29 -2.10
CA ARG A 366 -0.73 -16.35 -1.50
C ARG A 366 0.50 -17.08 -1.00
N LYS A 367 1.67 -16.55 -1.30
CA LYS A 367 2.95 -17.08 -0.83
C LYS A 367 3.82 -15.99 -0.25
N TYR A 368 4.13 -16.12 1.02
CA TYR A 368 5.09 -15.26 1.71
C TYR A 368 6.49 -15.85 1.60
N LEU A 369 7.44 -15.05 1.09
CA LEU A 369 8.84 -15.44 0.96
C LEU A 369 9.62 -14.78 2.11
N LEU A 370 10.06 -15.58 3.07
CA LEU A 370 10.91 -15.16 4.19
C LEU A 370 12.02 -16.22 4.35
N LYS A 371 13.29 -15.78 4.33
CA LYS A 371 14.48 -16.63 4.53
C LYS A 371 15.07 -16.43 5.91
#